data_8e70be0c665770e4d9b6aecd84d9964c
#
_entry.id   8e70be0c665770e4d9b6aecd84d9964c
#
_cell.length_a   1.000
_cell.length_b   1.000
_cell.length_c   1.000
_cell.angle_alpha   90.00
_cell.angle_beta   90.00
_cell.angle_gamma   90.00
#
_symmetry.space_group_name_H-M   'P 1'
#
loop_
_entity.id
_entity.type
_entity.pdbx_description
1 polymer ?
#
loop_
_entity_poly.entity_id
_entity_poly.type
_entity_poly.pdbx_seq_one_letter_code
_entity_poly.pdbx_strand_id
1 'polypeptide(L)'
;MRDNFIYRKCPDFPNRYISPKKLFFFLQTNYSDAISLVGTSFWDQPIYKMQMGTGKIKVLAWSQMHGNESNATHAILDLLEVFKNQPELKEKLLSEITLDFIFMLNPDGSEKWTRRNAIDIDMNRDFLKLSSKEFPILKNIAENGDYDYALNLHEQRTIFTTDGENPATLSFLATSMNV
;
A
#
# COMPACT_ATOMS: atom_id res chain seq x y z
N MET A 1 -8.55 -16.32 -23.45
CA MET A 1 -9.11 -17.03 -22.29
C MET A 1 -9.34 -15.99 -21.21
N ARG A 2 -10.56 -15.85 -20.67
CA ARG A 2 -10.75 -15.08 -19.44
C ARG A 2 -10.20 -15.93 -18.33
N ASP A 3 -9.06 -15.53 -17.75
CA ASP A 3 -8.54 -16.16 -16.55
C ASP A 3 -9.65 -16.10 -15.49
N ASN A 4 -10.02 -17.25 -14.93
CA ASN A 4 -11.05 -17.33 -13.89
C ASN A 4 -10.46 -16.74 -12.59
N PHE A 5 -10.39 -15.43 -12.51
CA PHE A 5 -10.06 -14.74 -11.28
C PHE A 5 -11.13 -15.03 -10.23
N ILE A 6 -10.74 -15.72 -9.16
CA ILE A 6 -11.62 -16.00 -8.02
C ILE A 6 -11.14 -15.14 -6.86
N TYR A 7 -11.91 -14.12 -6.54
CA TYR A 7 -11.63 -13.26 -5.39
C TYR A 7 -11.65 -14.06 -4.08
N ARG A 8 -10.66 -13.78 -3.23
CA ARG A 8 -10.54 -14.33 -1.88
C ARG A 8 -10.21 -13.22 -0.91
N LYS A 9 -11.06 -13.08 0.10
CA LYS A 9 -10.82 -12.15 1.21
C LYS A 9 -9.85 -12.79 2.21
N CYS A 10 -8.89 -12.01 2.69
CA CYS A 10 -7.99 -12.45 3.75
C CYS A 10 -8.78 -12.61 5.07
N PRO A 11 -8.87 -13.84 5.61
CA PRO A 11 -9.72 -14.11 6.79
C PRO A 11 -9.15 -13.49 8.08
N ASP A 12 -7.85 -13.22 8.12
CA ASP A 12 -7.19 -12.67 9.31
C ASP A 12 -7.60 -11.22 9.60
N PHE A 13 -8.09 -10.50 8.59
CA PHE A 13 -8.47 -9.09 8.70
C PHE A 13 -9.93 -8.86 8.31
N PRO A 14 -10.91 -9.31 9.12
CA PRO A 14 -12.33 -9.21 8.77
C PRO A 14 -12.90 -7.79 8.91
N ASN A 15 -12.28 -6.95 9.74
CA ASN A 15 -12.75 -5.61 10.09
C ASN A 15 -12.01 -4.52 9.32
N ARG A 16 -12.69 -3.39 9.05
CA ARG A 16 -12.08 -2.24 8.37
C ARG A 16 -10.83 -1.71 9.09
N TYR A 17 -10.84 -1.66 10.41
CA TYR A 17 -9.66 -1.29 11.18
C TYR A 17 -8.62 -2.42 11.14
N ILE A 18 -7.41 -2.06 10.73
CA ILE A 18 -6.24 -2.93 10.77
C ILE A 18 -5.32 -2.43 11.87
N SER A 19 -5.16 -3.22 12.93
CA SER A 19 -4.16 -2.92 13.97
C SER A 19 -2.75 -3.03 13.39
N PRO A 20 -1.89 -2.01 13.53
CA PRO A 20 -0.49 -2.08 13.09
C PRO A 20 0.23 -3.29 13.65
N LYS A 21 0.11 -3.52 14.95
CA LYS A 21 0.73 -4.68 15.64
C LYS A 21 0.29 -6.01 15.03
N LYS A 22 -1.01 -6.16 14.74
CA LYS A 22 -1.54 -7.40 14.14
C LYS A 22 -1.02 -7.60 12.72
N LEU A 23 -1.00 -6.53 11.93
CA LEU A 23 -0.49 -6.56 10.56
C LEU A 23 0.99 -6.95 10.54
N PHE A 24 1.81 -6.32 11.35
CA PHE A 24 3.25 -6.58 11.38
C PHE A 24 3.56 -8.00 11.84
N PHE A 25 2.86 -8.48 12.86
CA PHE A 25 2.99 -9.87 13.30
C PHE A 25 2.58 -10.85 12.18
N PHE A 26 1.48 -10.59 11.50
CA PHE A 26 1.02 -11.40 10.36
C PHE A 26 2.06 -11.44 9.23
N LEU A 27 2.60 -10.28 8.85
CA LEU A 27 3.62 -10.19 7.80
C LEU A 27 4.90 -10.94 8.19
N GLN A 28 5.38 -10.75 9.41
CA GLN A 28 6.57 -11.44 9.92
C GLN A 28 6.39 -12.96 10.00
N THR A 29 5.19 -13.41 10.37
CA THR A 29 4.91 -14.84 10.51
C THR A 29 4.75 -15.55 9.16
N ASN A 30 4.12 -14.88 8.18
CA ASN A 30 3.72 -15.55 6.94
C ASN A 30 4.59 -15.18 5.73
N TYR A 31 5.35 -14.07 5.80
CA TYR A 31 6.05 -13.48 4.67
C TYR A 31 7.45 -12.96 5.03
N SER A 32 8.10 -13.55 6.04
CA SER A 32 9.44 -13.11 6.53
C SER A 32 10.46 -12.92 5.42
N ASP A 33 10.46 -13.82 4.44
CA ASP A 33 11.44 -13.83 3.34
C ASP A 33 11.13 -12.80 2.24
N ALA A 34 9.89 -12.28 2.21
CA ALA A 34 9.44 -11.32 1.21
C ALA A 34 9.40 -9.88 1.73
N ILE A 35 9.53 -9.67 3.04
CA ILE A 35 9.46 -8.34 3.66
C ILE A 35 10.82 -7.85 4.11
N SER A 36 10.98 -6.54 4.08
CA SER A 36 12.13 -5.83 4.66
C SER A 36 11.66 -4.66 5.51
N LEU A 37 12.34 -4.44 6.63
CA LEU A 37 12.16 -3.25 7.44
C LEU A 37 12.83 -2.07 6.71
N VAL A 38 12.04 -1.08 6.31
CA VAL A 38 12.54 0.08 5.55
C VAL A 38 12.69 1.34 6.39
N GLY A 39 12.16 1.33 7.59
CA GLY A 39 12.28 2.42 8.56
C GLY A 39 11.25 2.29 9.68
N THR A 40 11.12 3.36 10.46
CA THR A 40 10.15 3.43 11.55
C THR A 40 9.40 4.76 11.53
N SER A 41 8.18 4.75 12.07
CA SER A 41 7.35 5.93 12.26
C SER A 41 7.87 6.84 13.38
N PHE A 42 7.17 7.93 13.66
CA PHE A 42 7.51 8.85 14.75
C PHE A 42 7.49 8.14 16.12
N TRP A 43 6.55 7.22 16.37
CA TRP A 43 6.49 6.39 17.59
C TRP A 43 7.29 5.09 17.48
N ASP A 44 8.27 5.04 16.57
CA ASP A 44 9.16 3.89 16.36
C ASP A 44 8.44 2.59 15.95
N GLN A 45 7.21 2.70 15.42
CA GLN A 45 6.54 1.55 14.80
C GLN A 45 7.21 1.19 13.47
N PRO A 46 7.40 -0.11 13.17
CA PRO A 46 8.09 -0.53 11.95
C PRO A 46 7.27 -0.22 10.70
N ILE A 47 7.98 0.13 9.62
CA ILE A 47 7.40 0.26 8.27
C ILE A 47 8.04 -0.83 7.41
N TYR A 48 7.19 -1.73 6.88
CA TYR A 48 7.62 -2.85 6.05
C TYR A 48 7.32 -2.61 4.58
N LYS A 49 8.30 -2.97 3.75
CA LYS A 49 8.14 -3.13 2.31
C LYS A 49 8.15 -4.62 1.98
N MET A 50 7.19 -5.08 1.19
CA MET A 50 7.16 -6.41 0.60
C MET A 50 7.57 -6.32 -0.86
N GLN A 51 8.43 -7.24 -1.31
CA GLN A 51 8.74 -7.40 -2.72
C GLN A 51 8.15 -8.69 -3.25
N MET A 52 7.49 -8.62 -4.40
CA MET A 52 6.89 -9.76 -5.09
C MET A 52 7.20 -9.70 -6.58
N GLY A 53 7.49 -10.86 -7.16
CA GLY A 53 7.76 -11.00 -8.59
C GLY A 53 9.19 -10.68 -9.00
N THR A 54 9.47 -10.95 -10.27
CA THR A 54 10.78 -10.79 -10.91
C THR A 54 10.65 -10.23 -12.33
N GLY A 55 9.46 -9.72 -12.66
CA GLY A 55 9.18 -9.17 -13.97
C GLY A 55 9.92 -7.86 -14.22
N LYS A 56 9.95 -7.46 -15.48
CA LYS A 56 10.69 -6.26 -15.92
C LYS A 56 10.01 -4.97 -15.53
N ILE A 57 8.69 -4.97 -15.45
CA ILE A 57 7.91 -3.78 -15.08
C ILE A 57 7.98 -3.62 -13.57
N LYS A 58 8.61 -2.56 -13.09
CA LYS A 58 8.78 -2.29 -11.67
C LYS A 58 7.71 -1.33 -11.17
N VAL A 59 6.96 -1.76 -10.17
CA VAL A 59 5.87 -1.00 -9.58
C VAL A 59 6.14 -0.78 -8.10
N LEU A 60 6.16 0.47 -7.67
CA LEU A 60 6.10 0.85 -6.27
C LEU A 60 4.64 1.19 -5.91
N ALA A 61 4.12 0.61 -4.85
CA ALA A 61 2.82 0.99 -4.32
C ALA A 61 2.88 1.13 -2.79
N TRP A 62 2.03 1.98 -2.24
CA TRP A 62 1.92 2.11 -0.79
C TRP A 62 0.49 2.39 -0.37
N SER A 63 0.17 1.96 0.86
CA SER A 63 -1.12 2.18 1.49
C SER A 63 -1.00 3.01 2.75
N GLN A 64 -2.15 3.48 3.21
CA GLN A 64 -2.29 4.17 4.49
C GLN A 64 -1.25 5.28 4.73
N MET A 65 -0.97 6.10 3.70
CA MET A 65 -0.37 7.41 3.90
C MET A 65 -1.24 8.25 4.85
N HIS A 66 -2.56 8.06 4.77
CA HIS A 66 -3.51 8.47 5.80
C HIS A 66 -3.90 7.25 6.63
N GLY A 67 -3.66 7.29 7.95
CA GLY A 67 -3.77 6.13 8.82
C GLY A 67 -5.14 5.45 8.83
N ASN A 68 -6.22 6.19 8.59
CA ASN A 68 -7.60 5.70 8.57
C ASN A 68 -8.12 5.27 7.19
N GLU A 69 -7.24 5.15 6.18
CA GLU A 69 -7.58 4.73 4.82
C GLU A 69 -7.06 3.30 4.55
N SER A 70 -7.74 2.30 5.10
CA SER A 70 -7.27 0.91 5.14
C SER A 70 -7.60 0.05 3.93
N ASN A 71 -8.46 0.50 3.01
CA ASN A 71 -8.96 -0.33 1.90
C ASN A 71 -7.83 -0.86 1.01
N ALA A 72 -6.80 -0.06 0.74
CA ALA A 72 -5.66 -0.52 -0.07
C ALA A 72 -4.82 -1.59 0.65
N THR A 73 -4.67 -1.48 1.98
CA THR A 73 -4.02 -2.53 2.78
C THR A 73 -4.83 -3.83 2.74
N HIS A 74 -6.17 -3.75 2.81
CA HIS A 74 -7.03 -4.91 2.62
C HIS A 74 -6.89 -5.50 1.22
N ALA A 75 -6.89 -4.66 0.19
CA ALA A 75 -6.79 -5.13 -1.19
C ALA A 75 -5.51 -5.94 -1.45
N ILE A 76 -4.36 -5.51 -0.91
CA ILE A 76 -3.12 -6.28 -1.06
C ILE A 76 -3.13 -7.56 -0.21
N LEU A 77 -3.72 -7.54 1.00
CA LEU A 77 -3.87 -8.75 1.81
C LEU A 77 -4.79 -9.77 1.13
N ASP A 78 -5.88 -9.32 0.51
CA ASP A 78 -6.77 -10.16 -0.28
C ASP A 78 -6.06 -10.70 -1.54
N LEU A 79 -5.22 -9.89 -2.20
CA LEU A 79 -4.39 -10.34 -3.32
C LEU A 79 -3.40 -11.43 -2.90
N LEU A 80 -2.80 -11.32 -1.72
CA LEU A 80 -1.91 -12.37 -1.18
C LEU A 80 -2.68 -13.67 -0.95
N GLU A 81 -3.93 -13.60 -0.47
CA GLU A 81 -4.78 -14.76 -0.29
C GLU A 81 -5.22 -15.37 -1.64
N VAL A 82 -5.50 -14.52 -2.64
CA VAL A 82 -5.73 -14.98 -4.02
C VAL A 82 -4.50 -15.71 -4.57
N PHE A 83 -3.31 -15.17 -4.42
CA PHE A 83 -2.08 -15.78 -4.90
C PHE A 83 -1.77 -17.13 -4.24
N LYS A 84 -2.12 -17.27 -2.97
CA LYS A 84 -1.99 -18.53 -2.24
C LYS A 84 -2.90 -19.63 -2.81
N ASN A 85 -4.10 -19.25 -3.26
CA ASN A 85 -5.10 -20.17 -3.78
C ASN A 85 -5.07 -20.33 -5.31
N GLN A 86 -4.38 -19.44 -6.04
CA GLN A 86 -4.26 -19.44 -7.50
C GLN A 86 -2.79 -19.23 -7.92
N PRO A 87 -1.92 -20.23 -7.74
CA PRO A 87 -0.49 -20.11 -7.99
C PRO A 87 -0.16 -19.81 -9.46
N GLU A 88 -0.94 -20.30 -10.42
CA GLU A 88 -0.76 -20.02 -11.85
C GLU A 88 -1.00 -18.54 -12.17
N LEU A 89 -2.02 -17.93 -11.55
CA LEU A 89 -2.28 -16.50 -11.69
C LEU A 89 -1.14 -15.69 -11.08
N LYS A 90 -0.68 -16.09 -9.89
CA LYS A 90 0.48 -15.48 -9.23
C LYS A 90 1.70 -15.50 -10.14
N GLU A 91 2.07 -16.66 -10.66
CA GLU A 91 3.23 -16.84 -11.55
C GLU A 91 3.10 -15.98 -12.80
N LYS A 92 1.95 -16.02 -13.46
CA LYS A 92 1.67 -15.23 -14.65
C LYS A 92 1.85 -13.73 -14.41
N LEU A 93 1.31 -13.19 -13.32
CA LEU A 93 1.42 -11.77 -13.02
C LEU A 93 2.83 -11.38 -12.57
N LEU A 94 3.43 -12.16 -11.67
CA LEU A 94 4.70 -11.83 -11.06
C LEU A 94 5.93 -12.18 -11.94
N SER A 95 5.74 -12.87 -13.07
CA SER A 95 6.74 -12.97 -14.13
C SER A 95 6.86 -11.71 -14.99
N GLU A 96 5.78 -10.91 -15.08
CA GLU A 96 5.75 -9.67 -15.85
C GLU A 96 6.10 -8.44 -15.02
N ILE A 97 5.69 -8.43 -13.75
CA ILE A 97 5.89 -7.30 -12.84
C ILE A 97 6.76 -7.67 -11.64
N THR A 98 7.52 -6.69 -11.16
CA THR A 98 8.09 -6.67 -9.81
C THR A 98 7.35 -5.62 -9.00
N LEU A 99 6.63 -6.04 -7.97
CA LEU A 99 5.85 -5.16 -7.10
C LEU A 99 6.54 -4.98 -5.76
N ASP A 100 6.93 -3.76 -5.46
CA ASP A 100 7.32 -3.33 -4.12
C ASP A 100 6.12 -2.63 -3.47
N PHE A 101 5.64 -3.19 -2.36
CA PHE A 101 4.49 -2.66 -1.65
C PHE A 101 4.86 -2.26 -0.22
N ILE A 102 4.67 -0.97 0.11
CA ILE A 102 4.85 -0.47 1.48
C ILE A 102 3.50 -0.55 2.20
N PHE A 103 3.46 -1.43 3.21
CA PHE A 103 2.29 -1.56 4.06
C PHE A 103 2.23 -0.41 5.06
N MET A 104 1.05 0.21 5.17
CA MET A 104 0.72 1.12 6.25
C MET A 104 1.83 2.15 6.51
N LEU A 105 2.07 3.06 5.54
CA LEU A 105 3.12 4.08 5.64
C LEU A 105 2.98 4.97 6.88
N ASN A 106 1.76 5.11 7.42
CA ASN A 106 1.44 5.86 8.64
C ASN A 106 0.88 4.95 9.74
N PRO A 107 1.70 4.11 10.37
CA PRO A 107 1.20 3.20 11.41
C PRO A 107 0.71 3.94 12.66
N ASP A 108 1.30 5.08 13.02
CA ASP A 108 0.87 5.88 14.17
C ASP A 108 -0.54 6.46 13.96
N GLY A 109 -0.79 6.99 12.77
CA GLY A 109 -2.12 7.46 12.38
C GLY A 109 -3.12 6.31 12.28
N SER A 110 -2.68 5.13 11.85
CA SER A 110 -3.53 3.94 11.83
C SER A 110 -3.92 3.49 13.22
N GLU A 111 -2.98 3.45 14.17
CA GLU A 111 -3.24 3.11 15.57
C GLU A 111 -4.31 4.01 16.19
N LYS A 112 -4.27 5.31 15.88
CA LYS A 112 -5.25 6.30 16.35
C LYS A 112 -6.47 6.45 15.46
N TRP A 113 -6.52 5.74 14.34
CA TRP A 113 -7.54 5.86 13.32
C TRP A 113 -7.71 7.29 12.81
N THR A 114 -6.59 7.99 12.60
CA THR A 114 -6.55 9.37 12.13
C THR A 114 -5.96 9.49 10.72
N ARG A 115 -6.27 10.58 10.03
CA ARG A 115 -5.69 10.90 8.74
C ARG A 115 -4.21 11.20 8.87
N ARG A 116 -3.84 12.05 9.82
CA ARG A 116 -2.50 12.61 9.99
C ARG A 116 -1.61 11.67 10.82
N ASN A 117 -0.31 11.89 10.76
CA ASN A 117 0.65 11.12 11.55
C ASN A 117 0.69 11.56 13.03
N ALA A 118 1.60 11.00 13.81
CA ALA A 118 1.73 11.24 15.25
C ALA A 118 1.92 12.72 15.64
N ILE A 119 2.48 13.53 14.77
CA ILE A 119 2.76 14.95 14.97
C ILE A 119 1.87 15.87 14.12
N ASP A 120 0.69 15.38 13.75
CA ASP A 120 -0.35 16.08 13.02
C ASP A 120 0.03 16.56 11.61
N ILE A 121 0.96 15.86 10.95
CA ILE A 121 1.33 16.14 9.57
C ILE A 121 0.44 15.34 8.62
N ASP A 122 -0.15 16.02 7.61
CA ASP A 122 -0.72 15.37 6.43
C ASP A 122 0.43 15.03 5.47
N MET A 123 0.83 13.76 5.46
CA MET A 123 1.97 13.31 4.66
C MET A 123 1.76 13.49 3.16
N ASN A 124 0.50 13.55 2.68
CA ASN A 124 0.18 13.85 1.29
C ASN A 124 0.42 15.34 0.92
N ARG A 125 0.87 16.15 1.87
CA ARG A 125 1.29 17.55 1.70
C ARG A 125 2.75 17.78 2.12
N ASP A 126 3.45 16.73 2.49
CA ASP A 126 4.80 16.83 3.08
C ASP A 126 5.95 16.67 2.06
N PHE A 127 5.60 16.45 0.79
CA PHE A 127 6.57 16.17 -0.28
C PHE A 127 7.75 17.14 -0.36
N LEU A 128 7.47 18.43 -0.22
CA LEU A 128 8.51 19.48 -0.30
C LEU A 128 9.19 19.74 1.06
N LYS A 129 8.43 19.62 2.15
CA LYS A 129 8.92 19.99 3.49
C LYS A 129 9.69 18.87 4.16
N LEU A 130 9.34 17.62 3.90
CA LEU A 130 9.93 16.41 4.50
C LEU A 130 9.98 16.49 6.03
N SER A 131 8.91 16.99 6.63
CA SER A 131 8.82 17.24 8.08
C SER A 131 8.40 15.99 8.86
N SER A 132 7.78 15.01 8.21
CA SER A 132 7.48 13.71 8.80
C SER A 132 8.71 12.81 8.80
N LYS A 133 8.72 11.81 9.67
CA LYS A 133 9.77 10.78 9.72
C LYS A 133 9.56 9.72 8.63
N GLU A 134 8.31 9.50 8.26
CA GLU A 134 7.86 8.45 7.36
C GLU A 134 8.03 8.81 5.88
N PHE A 135 7.75 10.07 5.49
CA PHE A 135 7.79 10.46 4.08
C PHE A 135 9.18 10.38 3.45
N PRO A 136 10.29 10.78 4.13
CA PRO A 136 11.66 10.57 3.64
C PRO A 136 11.99 9.12 3.32
N ILE A 137 11.41 8.15 4.04
CA ILE A 137 11.58 6.72 3.77
C ILE A 137 10.99 6.37 2.40
N LEU A 138 9.73 6.76 2.17
CA LEU A 138 9.06 6.57 0.89
C LEU A 138 9.83 7.24 -0.25
N LYS A 139 10.23 8.50 -0.06
CA LYS A 139 10.98 9.27 -1.05
C LYS A 139 12.29 8.57 -1.44
N ASN A 140 13.06 8.14 -0.45
CA ASN A 140 14.32 7.42 -0.69
C ASN A 140 14.11 6.13 -1.49
N ILE A 141 13.05 5.36 -1.18
CA ILE A 141 12.70 4.14 -1.91
C ILE A 141 12.32 4.48 -3.36
N ALA A 142 11.49 5.50 -3.56
CA ALA A 142 11.02 5.91 -4.88
C ALA A 142 12.15 6.41 -5.78
N GLU A 143 13.08 7.22 -5.23
CA GLU A 143 14.20 7.80 -5.98
C GLU A 143 15.29 6.78 -6.33
N ASN A 144 15.47 5.74 -5.52
CA ASN A 144 16.55 4.76 -5.72
C ASN A 144 16.07 3.41 -6.31
N GLY A 145 14.77 3.21 -6.50
CA GLY A 145 14.21 1.92 -6.90
C GLY A 145 14.07 1.70 -8.40
N ASP A 146 14.30 2.73 -9.22
CA ASP A 146 14.15 2.66 -10.70
C ASP A 146 12.78 2.06 -11.11
N TYR A 147 11.69 2.66 -10.58
CA TYR A 147 10.33 2.20 -10.83
C TYR A 147 9.72 2.81 -12.08
N ASP A 148 9.03 1.98 -12.88
CA ASP A 148 8.25 2.43 -14.04
C ASP A 148 6.94 3.11 -13.60
N TYR A 149 6.37 2.66 -12.48
CA TYR A 149 5.11 3.19 -11.93
C TYR A 149 5.18 3.34 -10.42
N ALA A 150 4.54 4.39 -9.91
CA ALA A 150 4.36 4.63 -8.49
C ALA A 150 2.86 4.89 -8.17
N LEU A 151 2.29 4.11 -7.24
CA LEU A 151 0.87 4.12 -6.91
C LEU A 151 0.66 4.54 -5.46
N ASN A 152 0.15 5.76 -5.28
CA ASN A 152 -0.31 6.24 -3.97
C ASN A 152 -1.77 5.85 -3.78
N LEU A 153 -2.03 4.85 -2.95
CA LEU A 153 -3.34 4.25 -2.79
C LEU A 153 -4.10 4.90 -1.65
N HIS A 154 -5.12 5.66 -2.00
CA HIS A 154 -6.01 6.34 -1.08
C HIS A 154 -7.40 5.70 -1.00
N GLU A 155 -8.16 6.12 0.01
CA GLU A 155 -9.57 5.78 0.18
C GLU A 155 -10.42 7.05 0.14
N GLN A 156 -11.57 6.97 -0.52
CA GLN A 156 -12.56 8.03 -0.49
C GLN A 156 -13.39 7.95 0.79
N ARG A 157 -13.56 9.10 1.46
CA ARG A 157 -14.37 9.21 2.68
C ARG A 157 -15.83 9.49 2.43
N THR A 158 -16.12 10.12 1.31
CA THR A 158 -17.46 10.56 0.92
C THR A 158 -17.79 10.03 -0.48
N ILE A 159 -19.05 10.04 -0.81
CA ILE A 159 -19.49 9.79 -2.18
C ILE A 159 -18.85 10.85 -3.06
N PHE A 160 -18.05 10.41 -4.00
CA PHE A 160 -17.36 11.25 -4.96
C PHE A 160 -17.87 10.93 -6.35
N THR A 161 -17.98 11.92 -7.17
CA THR A 161 -18.37 11.79 -8.56
C THR A 161 -17.42 12.59 -9.45
N THR A 162 -17.07 12.02 -10.59
CA THR A 162 -16.25 12.69 -11.60
C THR A 162 -17.08 13.40 -12.67
N ASP A 163 -18.35 13.03 -12.81
CA ASP A 163 -19.30 13.56 -13.79
C ASP A 163 -20.45 14.38 -13.15
N GLY A 164 -20.52 14.43 -11.81
CA GLY A 164 -21.57 15.13 -11.08
C GLY A 164 -22.84 14.31 -10.86
N GLU A 165 -22.96 13.12 -11.45
CA GLU A 165 -24.17 12.30 -11.45
C GLU A 165 -23.98 10.94 -10.78
N ASN A 166 -22.92 10.24 -11.11
CA ASN A 166 -22.69 8.85 -10.66
C ASN A 166 -21.56 8.77 -9.64
N PRO A 167 -21.73 8.04 -8.52
CA PRO A 167 -20.63 7.80 -7.58
C PRO A 167 -19.48 7.05 -8.25
N ALA A 168 -18.27 7.56 -8.10
CA ALA A 168 -17.08 6.87 -8.55
C ALA A 168 -16.70 5.74 -7.58
N THR A 169 -16.65 4.51 -8.07
CA THR A 169 -16.15 3.36 -7.31
C THR A 169 -14.63 3.36 -7.25
N LEU A 170 -13.99 3.78 -8.34
CA LEU A 170 -12.55 3.89 -8.49
C LEU A 170 -12.24 5.14 -9.32
N SER A 171 -11.26 5.93 -8.87
CA SER A 171 -10.77 7.07 -9.63
C SER A 171 -9.25 7.09 -9.64
N PHE A 172 -8.68 7.49 -10.78
CA PHE A 172 -7.25 7.66 -10.96
C PHE A 172 -6.92 9.14 -11.16
N LEU A 173 -5.91 9.61 -10.46
CA LEU A 173 -5.22 10.85 -10.77
C LEU A 173 -3.82 10.47 -11.25
N ALA A 174 -3.57 10.62 -12.54
CA ALA A 174 -2.26 10.37 -13.12
C ALA A 174 -1.52 11.71 -13.27
N THR A 175 -0.26 11.72 -12.87
CA THR A 175 0.67 12.80 -13.16
C THR A 175 1.81 12.23 -14.01
N SER A 176 2.14 12.87 -15.12
CA SER A 176 3.38 12.62 -15.84
C SER A 176 4.31 13.80 -15.65
N MET A 177 5.56 13.54 -15.34
CA MET A 177 6.58 14.55 -15.54
C MET A 177 6.90 14.55 -17.03
N ASN A 178 6.39 15.53 -17.76
CA ASN A 178 6.96 15.84 -19.07
C ASN A 178 8.32 16.48 -18.79
N VAL A 179 9.36 15.75 -19.07
CA VAL A 179 10.72 16.23 -19.16
C VAL A 179 10.90 16.87 -20.52
#